data_73f9306e6bb64fa935f0212e5eb4c34e
#
_entry.id   73f9306e6bb64fa935f0212e5eb4c34e
#
_cell.length_a   1.000
_cell.length_b   1.000
_cell.length_c   1.000
_cell.angle_alpha   90.00
_cell.angle_beta   90.00
_cell.angle_gamma   90.00
#
_symmetry.space_group_name_H-M   'P 1'
#
loop_
_entity.id
_entity.type
_entity.pdbx_description
1 polymer ?
#
loop_
_entity_poly.entity_id
_entity_poly.type
_entity_poly.pdbx_seq_one_letter_code
_entity_poly.pdbx_strand_id
1 'polypeptide(L)'
;MEKESFNKKSRAIRRLVIWYKRNSAVTSIVDTAANSAVTASNVAGNVVSGAGSVVSTASNVAGNVAGNVVSSAESVVHTASSVVSNASSIAKNTLQPLVFDPLKRLQNNENLIDKEEATNSERIWIAVDGMGGDYAPVPILEGCLDAITRFPINIKFVGKIEKVKYEAEKVGLIDLLKKEIDNNRFELIDSGDPIGMNEEATAVRKRKNASINVAMDLVKTNKAKAVYSAGNSGALMASAIFRIGRLKGIERPAIGALFPTRDQTRPVLVLDVGANTDCKPSYLHQFALLGNVYAKDVLQIKKPRVGLLNIGEEECKGNDLSLKTFELLSNDRSFDFGGNCEGRDVLSGDFDVVVCDGFTGNILLKFLESVGGVLLDILRSELPRGRRGKVGSAFLKSNLLRIKKRLDHAEHGGALLLGVNGVCVIGHGSSKALSVVSALRLAHSAVNHNVMKNLNQLQNL
;
A
#
# COMPACT_ATOMS: atom_id res chain seq x y z
N MET A 1 -46.10 5.71 -0.81
CA MET A 1 -44.76 5.43 -0.22
C MET A 1 -44.36 3.93 -0.31
N GLU A 2 -45.22 2.97 0.03
CA GLU A 2 -44.85 1.54 -0.04
C GLU A 2 -44.61 0.97 -1.46
N LYS A 3 -45.42 1.41 -2.46
CA LYS A 3 -45.24 0.97 -3.86
C LYS A 3 -43.92 1.43 -4.50
N GLU A 4 -43.39 2.56 -4.11
CA GLU A 4 -42.09 3.06 -4.61
C GLU A 4 -40.91 2.32 -3.98
N SER A 5 -40.98 1.96 -2.71
CA SER A 5 -39.99 1.12 -2.02
C SER A 5 -39.91 -0.29 -2.62
N PHE A 6 -41.07 -0.89 -2.94
CA PHE A 6 -41.16 -2.20 -3.59
C PHE A 6 -40.56 -2.19 -5.01
N ASN A 7 -40.79 -1.13 -5.79
CA ASN A 7 -40.22 -0.99 -7.13
C ASN A 7 -38.70 -0.76 -7.11
N LYS A 8 -38.14 -0.05 -6.13
CA LYS A 8 -36.70 0.11 -5.96
C LYS A 8 -36.02 -1.21 -5.59
N LYS A 9 -36.58 -1.98 -4.67
CA LYS A 9 -36.08 -3.31 -4.29
C LYS A 9 -36.13 -4.30 -5.47
N SER A 10 -37.19 -4.30 -6.25
CA SER A 10 -37.34 -5.17 -7.44
C SER A 10 -36.32 -4.83 -8.53
N ARG A 11 -36.02 -3.54 -8.76
CA ARG A 11 -34.96 -3.14 -9.71
C ARG A 11 -33.56 -3.50 -9.23
N ALA A 12 -33.27 -3.41 -7.95
CA ALA A 12 -31.98 -3.81 -7.37
C ALA A 12 -31.77 -5.33 -7.51
N ILE A 13 -32.79 -6.13 -7.21
CA ILE A 13 -32.76 -7.61 -7.37
C ILE A 13 -32.56 -8.00 -8.84
N ARG A 14 -33.25 -7.36 -9.79
CA ARG A 14 -33.03 -7.62 -11.23
C ARG A 14 -31.62 -7.29 -11.68
N ARG A 15 -31.03 -6.19 -11.20
CA ARG A 15 -29.63 -5.84 -11.51
C ARG A 15 -28.64 -6.86 -10.92
N LEU A 16 -28.90 -7.37 -9.72
CA LEU A 16 -28.08 -8.41 -9.06
C LEU A 16 -28.14 -9.73 -9.83
N VAL A 17 -29.31 -10.15 -10.30
CA VAL A 17 -29.49 -11.37 -11.10
C VAL A 17 -28.83 -11.24 -12.47
N ILE A 18 -28.87 -10.07 -13.10
CA ILE A 18 -28.19 -9.84 -14.39
C ILE A 18 -26.67 -9.82 -14.21
N TRP A 19 -26.16 -9.24 -13.13
CA TRP A 19 -24.74 -9.24 -12.80
C TRP A 19 -24.24 -10.67 -12.49
N TYR A 20 -24.99 -11.45 -11.71
CA TYR A 20 -24.71 -12.85 -11.39
C TYR A 20 -24.63 -13.72 -12.66
N LYS A 21 -25.59 -13.56 -13.58
CA LYS A 21 -25.58 -14.29 -14.86
C LYS A 21 -24.45 -13.91 -15.82
N ARG A 22 -23.86 -12.72 -15.67
CA ARG A 22 -22.73 -12.24 -16.50
C ARG A 22 -21.36 -12.65 -15.98
N ASN A 23 -21.27 -13.12 -14.76
CA ASN A 23 -20.00 -13.44 -14.10
C ASN A 23 -19.84 -14.97 -13.96
N SER A 24 -19.49 -15.62 -15.07
CA SER A 24 -19.37 -17.09 -15.16
C SER A 24 -18.43 -17.72 -14.12
N ALA A 25 -17.39 -16.99 -13.68
CA ALA A 25 -16.48 -17.44 -12.65
C ALA A 25 -17.14 -17.53 -11.25
N VAL A 26 -18.03 -16.59 -10.92
CA VAL A 26 -18.76 -16.58 -9.63
C VAL A 26 -19.83 -17.68 -9.63
N THR A 27 -20.53 -17.89 -10.76
CA THR A 27 -21.52 -18.95 -10.92
C THR A 27 -20.88 -20.33 -10.75
N SER A 28 -19.72 -20.56 -11.37
CA SER A 28 -18.98 -21.82 -11.25
C SER A 28 -18.52 -22.12 -9.80
N ILE A 29 -18.12 -21.12 -9.05
CA ILE A 29 -17.69 -21.27 -7.64
C ILE A 29 -18.88 -21.62 -6.75
N VAL A 30 -20.02 -20.98 -6.95
CA VAL A 30 -21.24 -21.21 -6.15
C VAL A 30 -21.83 -22.59 -6.46
N ASP A 31 -21.88 -22.98 -7.73
CA ASP A 31 -22.37 -24.29 -8.13
C ASP A 31 -21.44 -25.42 -7.66
N THR A 32 -20.13 -25.21 -7.66
CA THR A 32 -19.16 -26.18 -7.13
C THR A 32 -19.31 -26.33 -5.60
N ALA A 33 -19.53 -25.22 -4.88
CA ALA A 33 -19.75 -25.25 -3.43
C ALA A 33 -21.08 -25.91 -3.05
N ALA A 34 -22.16 -25.64 -3.80
CA ALA A 34 -23.46 -26.27 -3.62
C ALA A 34 -23.42 -27.79 -3.89
N ASN A 35 -22.79 -28.22 -4.99
CA ASN A 35 -22.62 -29.63 -5.32
C ASN A 35 -21.73 -30.36 -4.29
N SER A 36 -20.71 -29.71 -3.75
CA SER A 36 -19.87 -30.27 -2.68
C SER A 36 -20.65 -30.46 -1.38
N ALA A 37 -21.54 -29.54 -1.02
CA ALA A 37 -22.39 -29.62 0.17
C ALA A 37 -23.46 -30.77 0.00
N VAL A 38 -24.05 -30.91 -1.18
CA VAL A 38 -24.98 -32.00 -1.50
C VAL A 38 -24.28 -33.36 -1.45
N THR A 39 -23.06 -33.46 -1.98
CA THR A 39 -22.26 -34.69 -1.95
C THR A 39 -21.88 -35.07 -0.51
N ALA A 40 -21.50 -34.12 0.32
CA ALA A 40 -21.21 -34.34 1.75
C ALA A 40 -22.46 -34.79 2.53
N SER A 41 -23.63 -34.21 2.25
CA SER A 41 -24.91 -34.63 2.83
C SER A 41 -25.30 -36.06 2.42
N ASN A 42 -25.11 -36.41 1.17
CA ASN A 42 -25.41 -37.77 0.66
C ASN A 42 -24.45 -38.82 1.23
N VAL A 43 -23.16 -38.49 1.41
CA VAL A 43 -22.19 -39.37 2.06
C VAL A 43 -22.53 -39.58 3.54
N ALA A 44 -22.94 -38.52 4.26
CA ALA A 44 -23.39 -38.63 5.65
C ALA A 44 -24.68 -39.48 5.76
N GLY A 45 -25.64 -39.27 4.88
CA GLY A 45 -26.86 -40.09 4.81
C GLY A 45 -26.59 -41.58 4.57
N ASN A 46 -25.69 -41.91 3.65
CA ASN A 46 -25.31 -43.30 3.36
C ASN A 46 -24.50 -43.94 4.51
N VAL A 47 -23.69 -43.20 5.25
CA VAL A 47 -22.96 -43.71 6.41
C VAL A 47 -23.93 -44.01 7.56
N VAL A 48 -24.94 -43.14 7.78
CA VAL A 48 -25.95 -43.36 8.82
C VAL A 48 -26.86 -44.57 8.48
N SER A 49 -27.27 -44.73 7.19
CA SER A 49 -28.07 -45.87 6.77
C SER A 49 -27.27 -47.18 6.78
N GLY A 50 -25.97 -47.15 6.42
CA GLY A 50 -25.06 -48.28 6.51
C GLY A 50 -24.80 -48.71 7.96
N ALA A 51 -24.63 -47.77 8.90
CA ALA A 51 -24.48 -48.06 10.29
C ALA A 51 -25.76 -48.72 10.90
N GLY A 52 -26.95 -48.26 10.50
CA GLY A 52 -28.24 -48.86 10.95
C GLY A 52 -28.37 -50.29 10.50
N SER A 53 -27.97 -50.67 9.30
CA SER A 53 -28.02 -52.05 8.81
C SER A 53 -27.00 -52.98 9.47
N VAL A 54 -25.81 -52.47 9.81
CA VAL A 54 -24.77 -53.24 10.53
C VAL A 54 -25.18 -53.50 11.98
N VAL A 55 -25.86 -52.57 12.65
CA VAL A 55 -26.37 -52.72 14.02
C VAL A 55 -27.48 -53.76 14.07
N SER A 56 -28.40 -53.81 13.07
CA SER A 56 -29.47 -54.82 13.02
C SER A 56 -28.95 -56.24 12.76
N THR A 57 -27.86 -56.39 12.03
CA THR A 57 -27.22 -57.69 11.73
C THR A 57 -26.35 -58.18 12.91
N ALA A 58 -25.71 -57.24 13.65
CA ALA A 58 -24.90 -57.56 14.83
C ALA A 58 -25.71 -57.96 16.09
N SER A 59 -27.01 -57.60 16.15
CA SER A 59 -27.90 -57.98 17.26
C SER A 59 -28.22 -59.48 17.33
N ASN A 60 -27.94 -60.22 16.23
CA ASN A 60 -28.17 -61.65 16.14
C ASN A 60 -26.96 -62.55 16.36
N VAL A 61 -25.78 -61.98 16.65
CA VAL A 61 -24.54 -62.74 16.90
C VAL A 61 -23.75 -62.12 18.06
N ALA A 62 -23.90 -62.73 19.25
CA ALA A 62 -23.06 -62.65 20.44
C ALA A 62 -23.05 -61.34 21.28
N GLY A 63 -23.52 -61.43 22.51
CA GLY A 63 -23.72 -60.40 23.53
C GLY A 63 -22.46 -59.82 24.21
N ASN A 64 -21.26 -59.97 23.71
CA ASN A 64 -20.04 -59.41 24.33
C ASN A 64 -19.17 -58.52 23.40
N VAL A 65 -19.55 -58.34 22.16
CA VAL A 65 -18.84 -57.47 21.23
C VAL A 65 -19.61 -56.18 20.94
N ALA A 66 -20.90 -56.14 21.25
CA ALA A 66 -21.81 -55.02 20.99
C ALA A 66 -21.44 -53.73 21.76
N GLY A 67 -20.97 -53.83 22.98
CA GLY A 67 -20.63 -52.65 23.82
C GLY A 67 -19.50 -51.79 23.25
N ASN A 68 -18.47 -52.41 22.73
CA ASN A 68 -17.30 -51.69 22.17
C ASN A 68 -17.53 -51.12 20.76
N VAL A 69 -18.42 -51.74 19.98
CA VAL A 69 -18.77 -51.24 18.64
C VAL A 69 -19.72 -50.04 18.74
N VAL A 70 -20.67 -50.06 19.68
CA VAL A 70 -21.59 -48.95 19.90
C VAL A 70 -20.88 -47.72 20.42
N SER A 71 -19.97 -47.85 21.39
CA SER A 71 -19.18 -46.71 21.91
C SER A 71 -18.23 -46.14 20.84
N SER A 72 -17.68 -46.99 19.97
CA SER A 72 -16.85 -46.53 18.84
C SER A 72 -17.69 -45.82 17.75
N ALA A 73 -18.89 -46.28 17.49
CA ALA A 73 -19.83 -45.66 16.55
C ALA A 73 -20.34 -44.29 17.08
N GLU A 74 -20.67 -44.21 18.36
CA GLU A 74 -21.05 -42.92 18.99
C GLU A 74 -19.90 -41.88 18.96
N SER A 75 -18.68 -42.33 19.23
CA SER A 75 -17.49 -41.46 19.12
C SER A 75 -17.27 -40.94 17.71
N VAL A 76 -17.46 -41.80 16.66
CA VAL A 76 -17.36 -41.40 15.25
C VAL A 76 -18.48 -40.45 14.85
N VAL A 77 -19.70 -40.67 15.31
CA VAL A 77 -20.84 -39.76 15.05
C VAL A 77 -20.66 -38.43 15.77
N HIS A 78 -20.14 -38.40 17.00
CA HIS A 78 -19.85 -37.16 17.70
C HIS A 78 -18.73 -36.37 17.07
N THR A 79 -17.67 -37.05 16.58
CA THR A 79 -16.57 -36.43 15.84
C THR A 79 -17.03 -35.92 14.47
N ALA A 80 -17.84 -36.66 13.74
CA ALA A 80 -18.43 -36.24 12.47
C ALA A 80 -19.36 -35.03 12.65
N SER A 81 -20.19 -35.02 13.71
CA SER A 81 -21.08 -33.90 14.02
C SER A 81 -20.30 -32.63 14.36
N SER A 82 -19.21 -32.74 15.12
CA SER A 82 -18.34 -31.59 15.45
C SER A 82 -17.59 -31.07 14.23
N VAL A 83 -17.16 -31.93 13.31
CA VAL A 83 -16.54 -31.54 12.05
C VAL A 83 -17.55 -30.82 11.13
N VAL A 84 -18.79 -31.31 11.06
CA VAL A 84 -19.87 -30.67 10.26
C VAL A 84 -20.28 -29.32 10.89
N SER A 85 -20.38 -29.21 12.19
CA SER A 85 -20.69 -27.93 12.85
C SER A 85 -19.56 -26.91 12.68
N ASN A 86 -18.30 -27.34 12.80
CA ASN A 86 -17.14 -26.49 12.54
C ASN A 86 -17.03 -26.11 11.04
N ALA A 87 -17.29 -27.02 10.12
CA ALA A 87 -17.35 -26.72 8.68
C ALA A 87 -18.49 -25.75 8.35
N SER A 88 -19.64 -25.87 8.99
CA SER A 88 -20.78 -24.95 8.83
C SER A 88 -20.49 -23.57 9.41
N SER A 89 -19.79 -23.45 10.54
CA SER A 89 -19.37 -22.17 11.11
C SER A 89 -18.26 -21.50 10.27
N ILE A 90 -17.33 -22.29 9.76
CA ILE A 90 -16.29 -21.83 8.81
C ILE A 90 -16.95 -21.39 7.50
N ALA A 91 -17.91 -22.12 6.96
CA ALA A 91 -18.63 -21.74 5.75
C ALA A 91 -19.47 -20.47 5.95
N LYS A 92 -20.14 -20.29 7.10
CA LYS A 92 -20.86 -19.06 7.42
C LYS A 92 -19.95 -17.85 7.57
N ASN A 93 -18.75 -18.03 8.11
CA ASN A 93 -17.76 -16.94 8.27
C ASN A 93 -16.95 -16.67 6.99
N THR A 94 -16.87 -17.64 6.04
CA THR A 94 -16.09 -17.52 4.79
C THR A 94 -16.97 -17.11 3.61
N LEU A 95 -18.29 -17.33 3.68
CA LEU A 95 -19.27 -17.02 2.62
C LEU A 95 -20.07 -15.74 2.92
N GLN A 96 -19.59 -14.84 3.79
CA GLN A 96 -20.10 -13.49 3.70
C GLN A 96 -19.75 -12.96 2.31
N PRO A 97 -20.75 -12.50 1.54
CA PRO A 97 -20.50 -12.00 0.21
C PRO A 97 -19.47 -10.87 0.31
N LEU A 98 -18.43 -10.91 -0.51
CA LEU A 98 -17.57 -9.78 -0.83
C LEU A 98 -18.42 -8.71 -1.55
N VAL A 99 -19.44 -8.22 -0.88
CA VAL A 99 -20.06 -6.95 -1.22
C VAL A 99 -19.00 -5.93 -0.85
N PHE A 100 -18.44 -5.32 -1.86
CA PHE A 100 -17.55 -4.18 -1.73
C PHE A 100 -18.40 -3.05 -1.14
N ASP A 101 -18.47 -3.00 0.19
CA ASP A 101 -19.10 -1.92 0.95
C ASP A 101 -17.96 -1.09 1.55
N PRO A 102 -17.61 0.05 0.94
CA PRO A 102 -16.58 0.93 1.45
C PRO A 102 -16.84 1.36 2.90
N LEU A 103 -18.11 1.55 3.25
CA LEU A 103 -18.53 1.98 4.59
C LEU A 103 -18.27 0.90 5.66
N LYS A 104 -18.49 -0.39 5.35
CA LYS A 104 -18.16 -1.47 6.29
C LYS A 104 -16.65 -1.63 6.52
N ARG A 105 -15.83 -1.35 5.53
CA ARG A 105 -14.37 -1.38 5.66
C ARG A 105 -13.88 -0.27 6.58
N LEU A 106 -14.49 0.90 6.49
CA LEU A 106 -14.18 2.06 7.36
C LEU A 106 -14.65 1.83 8.80
N GLN A 107 -15.82 1.20 9.01
CA GLN A 107 -16.36 0.91 10.34
C GLN A 107 -15.63 -0.23 11.08
N ASN A 108 -15.12 -1.26 10.38
CA ASN A 108 -14.40 -2.37 10.99
C ASN A 108 -12.94 -2.05 11.35
N ASN A 109 -12.40 -0.90 10.91
CA ASN A 109 -11.02 -0.50 11.21
C ASN A 109 -10.86 0.38 12.47
N GLU A 110 -11.93 0.68 13.19
CA GLU A 110 -11.83 1.44 14.46
C GLU A 110 -11.01 0.74 15.56
N ASN A 111 -10.71 -0.55 15.40
CA ASN A 111 -10.00 -1.37 16.39
C ASN A 111 -8.49 -1.58 16.12
N LEU A 112 -7.92 -0.98 15.08
CA LEU A 112 -6.50 -1.14 14.69
C LEU A 112 -5.68 0.15 14.83
N ILE A 113 -6.15 1.07 15.66
CA ILE A 113 -5.31 2.20 16.09
C ILE A 113 -4.40 1.67 17.18
N ASP A 114 -3.10 1.77 16.98
CA ASP A 114 -2.14 1.83 18.10
C ASP A 114 -2.53 3.05 18.94
N LYS A 115 -3.31 2.82 19.99
CA LYS A 115 -3.93 3.85 20.82
C LYS A 115 -2.92 4.70 21.60
N GLU A 116 -1.65 4.33 21.59
CA GLU A 116 -0.60 5.03 22.35
C GLU A 116 -0.02 6.26 21.64
N GLU A 117 -0.04 6.34 20.30
CA GLU A 117 0.45 7.55 19.59
C GLU A 117 -0.61 8.63 19.35
N ALA A 118 -1.90 8.30 19.46
CA ALA A 118 -2.99 9.21 19.04
C ALA A 118 -3.40 10.26 20.08
N THR A 119 -2.87 10.23 21.31
CA THR A 119 -3.45 11.03 22.41
C THR A 119 -2.82 12.40 22.64
N ASN A 120 -1.74 12.78 21.92
CA ASN A 120 -1.09 14.09 22.17
C ASN A 120 -0.45 14.80 20.96
N SER A 121 -0.63 14.34 19.73
CA SER A 121 -0.11 15.04 18.55
C SER A 121 -1.14 16.01 17.97
N GLU A 122 -0.75 17.28 17.80
CA GLU A 122 -1.53 18.27 17.07
C GLU A 122 -1.78 17.80 15.63
N ARG A 123 -3.07 17.84 15.19
CA ARG A 123 -3.44 17.44 13.82
C ARG A 123 -2.78 18.34 12.81
N ILE A 124 -2.15 17.75 11.81
CA ILE A 124 -1.50 18.49 10.73
C ILE A 124 -2.35 18.49 9.46
N TRP A 125 -2.33 19.60 8.72
CA TRP A 125 -2.93 19.70 7.40
C TRP A 125 -1.96 19.16 6.33
N ILE A 126 -2.46 18.26 5.47
CA ILE A 126 -1.74 17.77 4.28
C ILE A 126 -2.49 18.21 3.03
N ALA A 127 -1.79 18.83 2.08
CA ALA A 127 -2.33 19.15 0.77
C ALA A 127 -2.26 17.90 -0.12
N VAL A 128 -3.35 17.59 -0.80
CA VAL A 128 -3.44 16.43 -1.68
C VAL A 128 -3.85 16.90 -3.07
N ASP A 129 -3.02 16.61 -4.08
CA ASP A 129 -3.38 16.74 -5.48
C ASP A 129 -4.39 15.65 -5.84
N GLY A 130 -5.67 15.97 -5.68
CA GLY A 130 -6.77 15.04 -5.89
C GLY A 130 -7.04 14.70 -7.35
N MET A 131 -6.37 15.38 -8.29
CA MET A 131 -6.52 15.17 -9.73
C MET A 131 -5.31 14.46 -10.35
N GLY A 132 -4.25 14.21 -9.57
CA GLY A 132 -3.05 13.51 -10.00
C GLY A 132 -3.22 11.98 -9.96
N GLY A 133 -2.83 11.30 -11.04
CA GLY A 133 -2.88 9.84 -11.17
C GLY A 133 -3.89 9.35 -12.21
N ASP A 134 -3.69 8.09 -12.63
CA ASP A 134 -4.44 7.47 -13.74
C ASP A 134 -5.93 7.28 -13.43
N TYR A 135 -6.27 7.16 -12.15
CA TYR A 135 -7.63 6.86 -11.68
C TYR A 135 -8.25 7.99 -10.84
N ALA A 136 -7.61 9.16 -10.80
CA ALA A 136 -8.11 10.31 -10.03
C ALA A 136 -9.51 10.78 -10.49
N PRO A 137 -10.38 11.27 -9.60
CA PRO A 137 -10.11 11.56 -8.20
C PRO A 137 -10.48 10.46 -7.20
N VAL A 138 -11.26 9.42 -7.62
CA VAL A 138 -11.95 8.49 -6.70
C VAL A 138 -11.00 7.74 -5.76
N PRO A 139 -9.95 7.02 -6.21
CA PRO A 139 -9.05 6.31 -5.28
C PRO A 139 -8.28 7.26 -4.37
N ILE A 140 -7.99 8.47 -4.83
CA ILE A 140 -7.29 9.49 -4.02
C ILE A 140 -8.21 9.96 -2.90
N LEU A 141 -9.48 10.26 -3.22
CA LEU A 141 -10.49 10.65 -2.24
C LEU A 141 -10.76 9.55 -1.21
N GLU A 142 -10.97 8.32 -1.68
CA GLU A 142 -11.18 7.14 -0.81
C GLU A 142 -10.01 6.96 0.18
N GLY A 143 -8.78 7.04 -0.32
CA GLY A 143 -7.58 6.94 0.51
C GLY A 143 -7.43 8.07 1.52
N CYS A 144 -7.79 9.31 1.16
CA CYS A 144 -7.79 10.44 2.07
C CYS A 144 -8.80 10.27 3.21
N LEU A 145 -10.03 9.87 2.88
CA LEU A 145 -11.10 9.63 3.86
C LEU A 145 -10.74 8.47 4.81
N ASP A 146 -10.11 7.41 4.30
CA ASP A 146 -9.61 6.30 5.13
C ASP A 146 -8.43 6.77 6.03
N ALA A 147 -7.47 7.54 5.50
CA ALA A 147 -6.32 8.03 6.26
C ALA A 147 -6.69 8.95 7.44
N ILE A 148 -7.69 9.82 7.26
CA ILE A 148 -8.20 10.69 8.34
C ILE A 148 -8.68 9.86 9.55
N THR A 149 -9.23 8.67 9.33
CA THR A 149 -9.71 7.81 10.41
C THR A 149 -8.58 7.11 11.16
N ARG A 150 -7.41 6.96 10.52
CA ARG A 150 -6.26 6.22 11.06
C ARG A 150 -5.18 7.09 11.67
N PHE A 151 -5.05 8.33 11.19
CA PHE A 151 -3.94 9.22 11.58
C PHE A 151 -4.48 10.57 12.04
N PRO A 152 -3.75 11.29 12.91
CA PRO A 152 -4.12 12.63 13.34
C PRO A 152 -3.77 13.67 12.25
N ILE A 153 -4.42 13.55 11.09
CA ILE A 153 -4.24 14.44 9.94
C ILE A 153 -5.57 15.08 9.52
N ASN A 154 -5.46 16.22 8.87
CA ASN A 154 -6.52 16.91 8.15
C ASN A 154 -6.10 17.04 6.69
N ILE A 155 -7.05 17.07 5.77
CA ILE A 155 -6.81 17.04 4.32
C ILE A 155 -7.30 18.33 3.65
N LYS A 156 -6.43 18.95 2.85
CA LYS A 156 -6.78 19.96 1.84
C LYS A 156 -6.73 19.30 0.47
N PHE A 157 -7.90 18.88 -0.02
CA PHE A 157 -8.04 18.16 -1.27
C PHE A 157 -8.18 19.14 -2.44
N VAL A 158 -7.18 19.18 -3.30
CA VAL A 158 -7.10 20.11 -4.42
C VAL A 158 -7.61 19.46 -5.70
N GLY A 159 -8.62 20.07 -6.32
CA GLY A 159 -9.18 19.55 -7.56
C GLY A 159 -10.37 20.36 -8.05
N LYS A 160 -10.95 19.97 -9.18
CA LYS A 160 -12.22 20.55 -9.66
C LYS A 160 -13.34 20.11 -8.74
N ILE A 161 -13.84 21.01 -7.88
CA ILE A 161 -14.78 20.72 -6.80
C ILE A 161 -16.01 19.99 -7.31
N GLU A 162 -16.63 20.46 -8.41
CA GLU A 162 -17.84 19.85 -8.96
C GLU A 162 -17.59 18.42 -9.46
N LYS A 163 -16.42 18.14 -10.08
CA LYS A 163 -16.04 16.80 -10.50
C LYS A 163 -15.83 15.88 -9.29
N VAL A 164 -15.15 16.38 -8.26
CA VAL A 164 -14.91 15.59 -7.02
C VAL A 164 -16.22 15.23 -6.35
N LYS A 165 -17.16 16.18 -6.19
CA LYS A 165 -18.48 15.94 -5.61
C LYS A 165 -19.29 14.95 -6.43
N TYR A 166 -19.33 15.12 -7.76
CA TYR A 166 -20.05 14.24 -8.67
C TYR A 166 -19.54 12.79 -8.58
N GLU A 167 -18.21 12.60 -8.62
CA GLU A 167 -17.64 11.26 -8.53
C GLU A 167 -17.82 10.67 -7.11
N ALA A 168 -17.73 11.48 -6.05
CA ALA A 168 -18.02 11.05 -4.69
C ALA A 168 -19.46 10.56 -4.51
N GLU A 169 -20.45 11.26 -5.11
CA GLU A 169 -21.84 10.84 -5.09
C GLU A 169 -22.06 9.52 -5.83
N LYS A 170 -21.44 9.37 -6.99
CA LYS A 170 -21.54 8.17 -7.85
C LYS A 170 -21.03 6.90 -7.16
N VAL A 171 -19.99 7.01 -6.33
CA VAL A 171 -19.40 5.87 -5.58
C VAL A 171 -19.91 5.78 -4.14
N GLY A 172 -20.81 6.68 -3.70
CA GLY A 172 -21.41 6.64 -2.36
C GLY A 172 -20.53 7.21 -1.23
N LEU A 173 -19.53 8.02 -1.56
CA LEU A 173 -18.64 8.67 -0.57
C LEU A 173 -19.09 10.07 -0.15
N ILE A 174 -20.14 10.62 -0.77
CA ILE A 174 -20.52 12.03 -0.59
C ILE A 174 -20.93 12.35 0.87
N ASP A 175 -21.63 11.45 1.55
CA ASP A 175 -22.08 11.68 2.93
C ASP A 175 -20.90 11.65 3.91
N LEU A 176 -19.92 10.74 3.70
CA LEU A 176 -18.70 10.71 4.48
C LEU A 176 -17.86 11.97 4.24
N LEU A 177 -17.74 12.40 2.98
CA LEU A 177 -17.02 13.62 2.62
C LEU A 177 -17.64 14.85 3.31
N LYS A 178 -18.98 15.00 3.26
CA LYS A 178 -19.69 16.09 3.95
C LYS A 178 -19.43 16.06 5.45
N LYS A 179 -19.54 14.89 6.09
CA LYS A 179 -19.27 14.71 7.50
C LYS A 179 -17.87 15.20 7.90
N GLU A 180 -16.84 14.86 7.09
CA GLU A 180 -15.47 15.27 7.41
C GLU A 180 -15.20 16.76 7.13
N ILE A 181 -15.94 17.36 6.19
CA ILE A 181 -15.95 18.82 5.96
C ILE A 181 -16.59 19.53 7.16
N ASP A 182 -17.77 19.08 7.60
CA ASP A 182 -18.49 19.66 8.75
C ASP A 182 -17.67 19.56 10.05
N ASN A 183 -16.85 18.51 10.18
CA ASN A 183 -15.91 18.30 11.29
C ASN A 183 -14.62 19.14 11.17
N ASN A 184 -14.48 20.00 10.16
CA ASN A 184 -13.27 20.78 9.87
C ASN A 184 -12.00 19.90 9.71
N ARG A 185 -12.15 18.69 9.18
CA ARG A 185 -11.05 17.76 8.93
C ARG A 185 -10.72 17.61 7.46
N PHE A 186 -11.61 18.04 6.60
CA PHE A 186 -11.47 17.95 5.14
C PHE A 186 -11.90 19.28 4.49
N GLU A 187 -11.07 19.80 3.59
CA GLU A 187 -11.34 21.03 2.84
C GLU A 187 -11.17 20.76 1.35
N LEU A 188 -12.18 21.10 0.54
CA LEU A 188 -12.08 21.06 -0.91
C LEU A 188 -11.57 22.42 -1.42
N ILE A 189 -10.49 22.38 -2.20
CA ILE A 189 -9.86 23.58 -2.77
C ILE A 189 -9.94 23.48 -4.28
N ASP A 190 -10.54 24.49 -4.91
CA ASP A 190 -10.71 24.51 -6.35
C ASP A 190 -9.39 24.71 -7.09
N SER A 191 -9.27 24.05 -8.24
CA SER A 191 -8.10 24.15 -9.12
C SER A 191 -8.48 23.99 -10.59
N GLY A 192 -7.55 24.34 -11.47
CA GLY A 192 -7.65 24.00 -12.89
C GLY A 192 -7.35 22.51 -13.16
N ASP A 193 -7.14 22.20 -14.42
CA ASP A 193 -6.81 20.84 -14.88
C ASP A 193 -5.42 20.40 -14.37
N PRO A 194 -5.26 19.11 -14.06
CA PRO A 194 -3.95 18.56 -13.70
C PRO A 194 -2.98 18.62 -14.88
N ILE A 195 -1.70 18.47 -14.59
CA ILE A 195 -0.70 18.17 -15.61
C ILE A 195 -0.81 16.69 -15.95
N GLY A 196 -1.05 16.37 -17.23
CA GLY A 196 -1.21 15.00 -17.69
C GLY A 196 0.05 14.16 -17.49
N MET A 197 -0.11 12.85 -17.35
CA MET A 197 1.01 11.91 -17.13
C MET A 197 2.03 11.93 -18.26
N ASN A 198 1.59 12.20 -19.51
CA ASN A 198 2.43 12.24 -20.70
C ASN A 198 2.85 13.68 -21.10
N GLU A 199 2.53 14.68 -20.29
CA GLU A 199 2.92 16.05 -20.55
C GLU A 199 4.32 16.36 -20.02
N GLU A 200 4.97 17.34 -20.63
CA GLU A 200 6.26 17.82 -20.15
C GLU A 200 6.16 18.41 -18.73
N ALA A 201 7.14 18.12 -17.90
CA ALA A 201 7.24 18.66 -16.54
C ALA A 201 7.17 20.19 -16.49
N THR A 202 7.68 20.87 -17.54
CA THR A 202 7.70 22.33 -17.67
C THR A 202 6.32 22.97 -17.83
N ALA A 203 5.27 22.18 -18.15
CA ALA A 203 3.89 22.65 -18.25
C ALA A 203 3.38 23.34 -16.97
N VAL A 204 3.94 23.00 -15.79
CA VAL A 204 3.65 23.66 -14.51
C VAL A 204 3.91 25.17 -14.52
N ARG A 205 4.84 25.66 -15.35
CA ARG A 205 5.13 27.10 -15.47
C ARG A 205 4.00 27.84 -16.17
N LYS A 206 3.36 27.21 -17.18
CA LYS A 206 2.30 27.81 -17.98
C LYS A 206 0.95 27.72 -17.29
N ARG A 207 0.65 26.58 -16.63
CA ARG A 207 -0.63 26.35 -15.94
C ARG A 207 -0.53 26.65 -14.46
N LYS A 208 -0.58 27.93 -14.11
CA LYS A 208 -0.44 28.39 -12.71
C LYS A 208 -1.46 27.76 -11.76
N ASN A 209 -2.68 27.50 -12.25
CA ASN A 209 -3.79 26.92 -11.47
C ASN A 209 -3.86 25.38 -11.57
N ALA A 210 -2.87 24.69 -12.15
CA ALA A 210 -2.86 23.24 -12.14
C ALA A 210 -2.94 22.71 -10.70
N SER A 211 -3.64 21.61 -10.49
CA SER A 211 -3.91 21.06 -9.14
C SER A 211 -2.64 20.88 -8.31
N ILE A 212 -1.57 20.36 -8.92
CA ILE A 212 -0.27 20.22 -8.25
C ILE A 212 0.33 21.56 -7.82
N ASN A 213 0.19 22.62 -8.62
CA ASN A 213 0.70 23.95 -8.28
C ASN A 213 -0.06 24.55 -7.11
N VAL A 214 -1.38 24.42 -7.10
CA VAL A 214 -2.23 24.88 -5.99
C VAL A 214 -1.88 24.13 -4.72
N ALA A 215 -1.71 22.81 -4.80
CA ALA A 215 -1.30 22.00 -3.65
C ALA A 215 0.09 22.42 -3.09
N MET A 216 1.06 22.71 -3.97
CA MET A 216 2.36 23.23 -3.55
C MET A 216 2.28 24.62 -2.91
N ASP A 217 1.42 25.50 -3.41
CA ASP A 217 1.22 26.85 -2.84
C ASP A 217 0.64 26.80 -1.41
N LEU A 218 -0.15 25.76 -1.08
CA LEU A 218 -0.62 25.54 0.30
C LEU A 218 0.54 25.21 1.25
N VAL A 219 1.52 24.45 0.80
CA VAL A 219 2.75 24.19 1.60
C VAL A 219 3.60 25.46 1.69
N LYS A 220 3.82 26.15 0.57
CA LYS A 220 4.57 27.41 0.54
C LYS A 220 4.01 28.44 1.51
N THR A 221 2.68 28.54 1.59
CA THR A 221 1.99 29.52 2.46
C THR A 221 1.73 28.99 3.88
N ASN A 222 2.31 27.84 4.22
CA ASN A 222 2.19 27.17 5.51
C ASN A 222 0.73 26.83 5.92
N LYS A 223 -0.17 26.74 4.92
CA LYS A 223 -1.56 26.27 5.09
C LYS A 223 -1.67 24.75 5.11
N ALA A 224 -0.60 24.05 4.68
CA ALA A 224 -0.39 22.63 4.82
C ALA A 224 1.09 22.37 5.18
N LYS A 225 1.36 21.27 5.90
CA LYS A 225 2.72 20.89 6.32
C LYS A 225 3.41 19.96 5.33
N ALA A 226 2.61 19.26 4.51
CA ALA A 226 3.09 18.35 3.50
C ALA A 226 2.20 18.39 2.26
N VAL A 227 2.71 17.89 1.13
CA VAL A 227 1.94 17.68 -0.10
C VAL A 227 2.10 16.23 -0.57
N TYR A 228 1.01 15.67 -1.10
CA TYR A 228 0.98 14.39 -1.79
C TYR A 228 0.42 14.54 -3.20
N SER A 229 1.03 13.90 -4.18
CA SER A 229 0.48 13.74 -5.52
C SER A 229 0.89 12.39 -6.13
N ALA A 230 -0.06 11.72 -6.78
CA ALA A 230 0.16 10.54 -7.61
C ALA A 230 0.23 10.89 -9.11
N GLY A 231 0.34 12.18 -9.44
CA GLY A 231 0.45 12.67 -10.82
C GLY A 231 1.84 12.49 -11.43
N ASN A 232 2.09 13.24 -12.48
CA ASN A 232 3.37 13.24 -13.19
C ASN A 232 4.52 13.65 -12.25
N SER A 233 5.46 12.73 -11.98
CA SER A 233 6.56 12.92 -11.03
C SER A 233 7.49 14.09 -11.44
N GLY A 234 7.72 14.25 -12.72
CA GLY A 234 8.50 15.39 -13.25
C GLY A 234 7.80 16.73 -13.01
N ALA A 235 6.47 16.77 -13.20
CA ALA A 235 5.66 17.95 -12.92
C ALA A 235 5.63 18.28 -11.42
N LEU A 236 5.53 17.28 -10.56
CA LEU A 236 5.61 17.44 -9.11
C LEU A 236 6.97 18.04 -8.71
N MET A 237 8.07 17.45 -9.19
CA MET A 237 9.42 17.95 -8.91
C MET A 237 9.60 19.39 -9.41
N ALA A 238 9.19 19.68 -10.65
CA ALA A 238 9.26 21.02 -11.21
C ALA A 238 8.42 22.02 -10.41
N SER A 239 7.18 21.65 -10.06
CA SER A 239 6.32 22.48 -9.21
C SER A 239 6.94 22.74 -7.85
N ALA A 240 7.50 21.72 -7.18
CA ALA A 240 8.18 21.87 -5.90
C ALA A 240 9.35 22.87 -6.00
N ILE A 241 10.22 22.72 -7.01
CA ILE A 241 11.35 23.63 -7.24
C ILE A 241 10.88 25.07 -7.47
N PHE A 242 9.84 25.27 -8.32
CA PHE A 242 9.40 26.63 -8.69
C PHE A 242 8.54 27.30 -7.62
N ARG A 243 7.77 26.55 -6.83
CA ARG A 243 6.83 27.10 -5.85
C ARG A 243 7.41 27.16 -4.45
N ILE A 244 7.96 26.06 -3.96
CA ILE A 244 8.48 25.92 -2.60
C ILE A 244 9.97 26.30 -2.56
N GLY A 245 10.70 25.98 -3.64
CA GLY A 245 12.14 26.18 -3.72
C GLY A 245 12.96 25.00 -3.21
N ARG A 246 14.24 25.00 -3.53
CA ARG A 246 15.22 24.03 -3.03
C ARG A 246 15.74 24.45 -1.66
N LEU A 247 16.18 23.49 -0.88
CA LEU A 247 17.00 23.76 0.31
C LEU A 247 18.26 24.52 -0.10
N LYS A 248 18.66 25.48 0.71
CA LYS A 248 19.89 26.26 0.46
C LYS A 248 21.10 25.30 0.49
N GLY A 249 21.98 25.41 -0.47
CA GLY A 249 23.15 24.52 -0.62
C GLY A 249 22.87 23.25 -1.41
N ILE A 250 21.62 22.83 -1.58
CA ILE A 250 21.28 21.65 -2.39
C ILE A 250 21.14 22.03 -3.86
N GLU A 251 21.98 21.40 -4.69
CA GLU A 251 21.99 21.65 -6.15
C GLU A 251 20.82 20.98 -6.87
N ARG A 252 20.47 19.75 -6.45
CA ARG A 252 19.37 18.96 -7.03
C ARG A 252 18.58 18.23 -5.95
N PRO A 253 17.25 18.30 -5.95
CA PRO A 253 16.43 17.41 -5.16
C PRO A 253 16.54 15.98 -5.68
N ALA A 254 16.35 14.99 -4.81
CA ALA A 254 16.35 13.58 -5.15
C ALA A 254 15.05 12.90 -4.71
N ILE A 255 14.61 11.89 -5.46
CA ILE A 255 13.49 11.04 -5.08
C ILE A 255 14.03 9.85 -4.28
N GLY A 256 13.62 9.74 -3.02
CA GLY A 256 14.00 8.64 -2.14
C GLY A 256 12.89 7.61 -2.02
N ALA A 257 13.19 6.35 -2.29
CA ALA A 257 12.27 5.24 -2.12
C ALA A 257 12.78 4.22 -1.11
N LEU A 258 11.87 3.69 -0.29
CA LEU A 258 12.19 2.64 0.68
C LEU A 258 12.06 1.27 0.02
N PHE A 259 13.12 0.48 0.07
CA PHE A 259 13.12 -0.90 -0.42
C PHE A 259 13.13 -1.87 0.77
N PRO A 260 12.41 -3.00 0.66
CA PRO A 260 12.45 -4.03 1.69
C PRO A 260 13.83 -4.69 1.73
N THR A 261 14.31 -5.04 2.91
CA THR A 261 15.54 -5.82 3.07
C THR A 261 15.24 -7.21 3.63
N ARG A 262 16.28 -8.04 3.73
CA ARG A 262 16.19 -9.34 4.43
C ARG A 262 15.82 -9.16 5.90
N ASP A 263 16.31 -8.10 6.53
CA ASP A 263 15.83 -7.67 7.84
C ASP A 263 14.49 -6.94 7.68
N GLN A 264 13.42 -7.61 8.10
CA GLN A 264 12.05 -7.15 7.92
C GLN A 264 11.71 -5.87 8.67
N THR A 265 12.54 -5.45 9.60
CA THR A 265 12.35 -4.27 10.45
C THR A 265 13.11 -3.04 9.93
N ARG A 266 14.05 -3.23 9.01
CA ARG A 266 14.97 -2.19 8.54
C ARG A 266 14.94 -2.07 7.01
N PRO A 267 14.06 -1.21 6.43
CA PRO A 267 14.11 -0.91 5.01
C PRO A 267 15.36 -0.10 4.68
N VAL A 268 15.87 -0.24 3.45
CA VAL A 268 16.95 0.62 2.92
C VAL A 268 16.34 1.76 2.12
N LEU A 269 16.87 2.97 2.30
CA LEU A 269 16.51 4.14 1.50
C LEU A 269 17.42 4.22 0.27
N VAL A 270 16.84 4.16 -0.91
CA VAL A 270 17.57 4.36 -2.17
C VAL A 270 17.33 5.76 -2.71
N LEU A 271 18.39 6.49 -3.00
CA LEU A 271 18.45 7.86 -3.53
C LEU A 271 19.47 7.93 -4.68
N ASP A 272 19.14 8.34 -5.85
CA ASP A 272 17.93 8.88 -6.45
C ASP A 272 17.21 7.78 -7.26
N VAL A 273 15.87 7.73 -7.22
CA VAL A 273 15.12 6.73 -8.01
C VAL A 273 14.36 7.33 -9.20
N GLY A 274 14.83 8.45 -9.74
CA GLY A 274 14.26 8.97 -10.98
C GLY A 274 14.09 10.47 -11.12
N ALA A 275 14.70 11.30 -10.26
CA ALA A 275 14.65 12.74 -10.39
C ALA A 275 15.73 13.29 -11.34
N ASN A 276 16.94 12.71 -11.33
CA ASN A 276 18.10 13.22 -12.04
C ASN A 276 18.79 12.08 -12.80
N THR A 277 18.61 12.03 -14.11
CA THR A 277 19.22 11.00 -14.98
C THR A 277 20.71 11.19 -15.12
N ASP A 278 21.16 12.43 -15.26
CA ASP A 278 22.56 12.78 -15.36
C ASP A 278 23.01 13.50 -14.09
N CYS A 279 23.93 12.90 -13.36
CA CYS A 279 24.41 13.41 -12.09
C CYS A 279 25.88 13.85 -12.15
N LYS A 280 26.21 14.80 -11.27
CA LYS A 280 27.58 15.13 -10.90
C LYS A 280 27.94 14.42 -9.58
N PRO A 281 29.21 14.19 -9.29
CA PRO A 281 29.62 13.63 -8.00
C PRO A 281 29.09 14.40 -6.79
N SER A 282 29.03 15.75 -6.88
CA SER A 282 28.45 16.60 -5.82
C SER A 282 26.97 16.31 -5.56
N TYR A 283 26.21 15.89 -6.56
CA TYR A 283 24.79 15.55 -6.36
C TYR A 283 24.65 14.27 -5.52
N LEU A 284 25.41 13.21 -5.87
CA LEU A 284 25.39 11.95 -5.12
C LEU A 284 25.89 12.15 -3.69
N HIS A 285 26.89 12.99 -3.48
CA HIS A 285 27.33 13.39 -2.14
C HIS A 285 26.20 14.07 -1.35
N GLN A 286 25.49 15.02 -1.97
CA GLN A 286 24.34 15.67 -1.33
C GLN A 286 23.20 14.68 -1.07
N PHE A 287 22.99 13.69 -1.95
CA PHE A 287 22.00 12.64 -1.71
C PHE A 287 22.37 11.78 -0.51
N ALA A 288 23.66 11.50 -0.29
CA ALA A 288 24.13 10.81 0.90
C ALA A 288 23.82 11.60 2.19
N LEU A 289 24.07 12.90 2.19
CA LEU A 289 23.72 13.78 3.31
C LEU A 289 22.23 13.80 3.60
N LEU A 290 21.40 13.99 2.55
CA LEU A 290 19.93 13.99 2.66
C LEU A 290 19.41 12.64 3.16
N GLY A 291 19.92 11.54 2.62
CA GLY A 291 19.56 10.18 3.01
C GLY A 291 19.95 9.86 4.46
N ASN A 292 21.14 10.28 4.89
CA ASN A 292 21.59 10.08 6.26
C ASN A 292 20.69 10.80 7.28
N VAL A 293 20.30 12.04 6.99
CA VAL A 293 19.34 12.78 7.85
C VAL A 293 18.00 12.07 7.88
N TYR A 294 17.48 11.68 6.71
CA TYR A 294 16.23 10.95 6.65
C TYR A 294 16.26 9.63 7.43
N ALA A 295 17.33 8.85 7.28
CA ALA A 295 17.47 7.59 7.97
C ALA A 295 17.55 7.77 9.50
N LYS A 296 18.23 8.82 9.97
CA LYS A 296 18.26 9.16 11.41
C LYS A 296 16.90 9.59 11.93
N ASP A 297 16.22 10.50 11.23
CA ASP A 297 15.03 11.16 11.76
C ASP A 297 13.74 10.37 11.53
N VAL A 298 13.57 9.82 10.34
CA VAL A 298 12.33 9.11 9.97
C VAL A 298 12.42 7.62 10.25
N LEU A 299 13.54 6.99 9.87
CA LEU A 299 13.74 5.56 10.12
C LEU A 299 14.28 5.27 11.51
N GLN A 300 14.62 6.31 12.31
CA GLN A 300 15.11 6.21 13.69
C GLN A 300 16.38 5.34 13.81
N ILE A 301 17.22 5.37 12.77
CA ILE A 301 18.47 4.62 12.75
C ILE A 301 19.58 5.51 13.35
N LYS A 302 20.09 5.16 14.51
CA LYS A 302 21.05 5.98 15.25
C LYS A 302 22.33 6.32 14.46
N LYS A 303 22.84 5.33 13.71
CA LYS A 303 24.07 5.44 12.93
C LYS A 303 23.88 4.80 11.56
N PRO A 304 23.23 5.51 10.61
CA PRO A 304 22.96 4.95 9.28
C PRO A 304 24.26 4.71 8.52
N ARG A 305 24.35 3.55 7.88
CA ARG A 305 25.44 3.21 6.99
C ARG A 305 25.07 3.53 5.55
N VAL A 306 25.87 4.37 4.89
CA VAL A 306 25.65 4.85 3.52
C VAL A 306 26.52 4.06 2.55
N GLY A 307 25.92 3.54 1.47
CA GLY A 307 26.62 2.87 0.36
C GLY A 307 26.47 3.64 -0.95
N LEU A 308 27.47 3.53 -1.82
CA LEU A 308 27.43 4.00 -3.20
C LEU A 308 27.11 2.81 -4.11
N LEU A 309 25.98 2.86 -4.83
CA LEU A 309 25.61 1.80 -5.78
C LEU A 309 26.66 1.71 -6.89
N ASN A 310 27.23 0.52 -7.06
CA ASN A 310 28.31 0.30 -8.02
C ASN A 310 28.26 -1.13 -8.61
N ILE A 311 29.15 -1.43 -9.53
CA ILE A 311 29.29 -2.74 -10.21
C ILE A 311 30.24 -3.70 -9.47
N GLY A 312 30.94 -3.26 -8.44
CA GLY A 312 31.89 -4.05 -7.63
C GLY A 312 32.17 -3.34 -6.31
N GLU A 313 32.62 -4.10 -5.30
CA GLU A 313 32.90 -3.61 -3.95
C GLU A 313 34.20 -2.79 -3.86
N GLU A 314 35.16 -3.05 -4.80
CA GLU A 314 36.47 -2.41 -4.78
C GLU A 314 36.38 -0.92 -5.14
N GLU A 315 37.23 -0.11 -4.51
CA GLU A 315 37.29 1.35 -4.69
C GLU A 315 37.56 1.78 -6.15
N CYS A 316 38.30 0.94 -6.92
CA CYS A 316 38.66 1.22 -8.31
C CYS A 316 37.57 0.86 -9.32
N LYS A 317 36.43 0.33 -8.89
CA LYS A 317 35.33 -0.07 -9.78
C LYS A 317 34.40 1.08 -10.11
N GLY A 318 33.72 0.91 -11.24
CA GLY A 318 32.68 1.84 -11.70
C GLY A 318 33.11 2.75 -12.82
N ASN A 319 32.26 3.71 -13.11
CA ASN A 319 32.48 4.75 -14.11
C ASN A 319 33.08 6.00 -13.46
N ASP A 320 33.38 7.02 -14.26
CA ASP A 320 33.92 8.31 -13.82
C ASP A 320 33.08 8.96 -12.70
N LEU A 321 31.74 8.85 -12.76
CA LEU A 321 30.84 9.39 -11.75
C LEU A 321 31.04 8.65 -10.42
N SER A 322 31.08 7.31 -10.43
CA SER A 322 31.23 6.48 -9.24
C SER A 322 32.58 6.72 -8.57
N LEU A 323 33.67 6.73 -9.36
CA LEU A 323 35.04 6.91 -8.82
C LEU A 323 35.18 8.26 -8.11
N LYS A 324 34.75 9.35 -8.77
CA LYS A 324 34.81 10.70 -8.17
C LYS A 324 33.87 10.86 -6.97
N THR A 325 32.70 10.18 -7.01
CA THR A 325 31.77 10.19 -5.89
C THR A 325 32.33 9.42 -4.70
N PHE A 326 32.95 8.26 -4.93
CA PHE A 326 33.60 7.46 -3.89
C PHE A 326 34.62 8.31 -3.10
N GLU A 327 35.49 9.04 -3.82
CA GLU A 327 36.46 9.95 -3.22
C GLU A 327 35.81 11.00 -2.33
N LEU A 328 34.72 11.64 -2.80
CA LEU A 328 34.00 12.65 -2.01
C LEU A 328 33.36 12.02 -0.75
N LEU A 329 32.71 10.86 -0.87
CA LEU A 329 32.04 10.20 0.24
C LEU A 329 33.03 9.67 1.28
N SER A 330 34.20 9.16 0.85
CA SER A 330 35.24 8.64 1.73
C SER A 330 35.92 9.72 2.56
N ASN A 331 35.98 10.94 2.03
CA ASN A 331 36.59 12.09 2.72
C ASN A 331 35.62 12.80 3.69
N ASP A 332 34.30 12.58 3.56
CA ASP A 332 33.31 13.19 4.45
C ASP A 332 33.13 12.37 5.74
N ARG A 333 33.31 13.02 6.88
CA ARG A 333 33.18 12.43 8.22
C ARG A 333 31.81 12.66 8.87
N SER A 334 30.88 13.32 8.17
CA SER A 334 29.56 13.66 8.73
C SER A 334 28.59 12.47 8.81
N PHE A 335 28.90 11.39 8.09
CA PHE A 335 28.15 10.14 8.08
C PHE A 335 29.06 8.90 7.98
N ASP A 336 28.52 7.72 8.21
CA ASP A 336 29.21 6.44 8.11
C ASP A 336 29.15 5.95 6.67
N PHE A 337 30.21 6.20 5.88
CA PHE A 337 30.33 5.69 4.53
C PHE A 337 30.83 4.24 4.55
N GLY A 338 30.00 3.30 4.06
CA GLY A 338 30.30 1.87 4.05
C GLY A 338 31.00 1.37 2.79
N GLY A 339 31.35 2.25 1.84
CA GLY A 339 31.96 1.89 0.56
C GLY A 339 30.96 1.65 -0.57
N ASN A 340 31.43 0.92 -1.61
CA ASN A 340 30.58 0.52 -2.72
C ASN A 340 29.56 -0.56 -2.30
N CYS A 341 28.38 -0.49 -2.87
CA CYS A 341 27.26 -1.40 -2.70
C CYS A 341 26.90 -2.01 -4.06
N GLU A 342 27.02 -3.31 -4.23
CA GLU A 342 26.55 -3.96 -5.45
C GLU A 342 25.02 -4.11 -5.46
N GLY A 343 24.44 -4.34 -6.64
CA GLY A 343 23.00 -4.55 -6.78
C GLY A 343 22.44 -5.70 -5.93
N ARG A 344 23.24 -6.73 -5.65
CA ARG A 344 22.89 -7.87 -4.77
C ARG A 344 22.79 -7.47 -3.30
N ASP A 345 23.53 -6.42 -2.89
CA ASP A 345 23.66 -6.00 -1.50
C ASP A 345 22.60 -4.97 -1.10
N VAL A 346 21.95 -4.34 -2.07
CA VAL A 346 20.90 -3.34 -1.81
C VAL A 346 19.81 -3.87 -0.86
N LEU A 347 19.43 -5.15 -1.01
CA LEU A 347 18.40 -5.76 -0.17
C LEU A 347 18.97 -6.62 0.96
N SER A 348 20.29 -6.61 1.20
CA SER A 348 20.96 -7.41 2.24
C SER A 348 20.61 -6.98 3.66
N GLY A 349 20.47 -5.66 3.88
CA GLY A 349 20.38 -5.03 5.19
C GLY A 349 21.73 -4.50 5.71
N ASP A 350 22.81 -4.57 4.90
CA ASP A 350 24.14 -4.09 5.27
C ASP A 350 24.25 -2.56 5.15
N PHE A 351 23.38 -1.95 4.35
CA PHE A 351 23.28 -0.49 4.17
C PHE A 351 21.89 0.00 4.57
N ASP A 352 21.83 1.18 5.15
CA ASP A 352 20.59 1.87 5.50
C ASP A 352 20.19 2.91 4.45
N VAL A 353 21.20 3.44 3.74
CA VAL A 353 21.06 4.40 2.63
C VAL A 353 21.95 3.94 1.47
N VAL A 354 21.40 3.88 0.27
CA VAL A 354 22.16 3.61 -0.96
C VAL A 354 21.96 4.74 -1.94
N VAL A 355 23.05 5.35 -2.41
CA VAL A 355 23.00 6.47 -3.35
C VAL A 355 23.40 6.05 -4.75
N CYS A 356 22.70 6.61 -5.74
CA CYS A 356 22.96 6.42 -7.16
C CYS A 356 22.41 7.61 -7.98
N ASP A 357 22.71 7.63 -9.27
CA ASP A 357 21.99 8.51 -10.20
C ASP A 357 20.56 8.03 -10.42
N GLY A 358 19.66 8.96 -10.83
CA GLY A 358 18.25 8.65 -10.98
C GLY A 358 17.93 7.71 -12.16
N PHE A 359 18.82 7.58 -13.15
CA PHE A 359 18.64 6.60 -14.23
C PHE A 359 18.81 5.17 -13.68
N THR A 360 19.92 4.91 -13.01
CA THR A 360 20.23 3.61 -12.40
C THR A 360 19.20 3.25 -11.32
N GLY A 361 18.87 4.21 -10.44
CA GLY A 361 17.90 3.98 -9.38
C GLY A 361 16.49 3.72 -9.88
N ASN A 362 16.04 4.38 -10.95
CA ASN A 362 14.73 4.12 -11.55
C ASN A 362 14.66 2.73 -12.21
N ILE A 363 15.75 2.29 -12.85
CA ILE A 363 15.84 0.93 -13.40
C ILE A 363 15.73 -0.09 -12.25
N LEU A 364 16.49 0.11 -11.16
CA LEU A 364 16.47 -0.76 -9.99
C LEU A 364 15.07 -0.83 -9.36
N LEU A 365 14.39 0.32 -9.21
CA LEU A 365 13.03 0.39 -8.69
C LEU A 365 12.05 -0.39 -9.58
N LYS A 366 12.06 -0.14 -10.90
CA LYS A 366 11.16 -0.80 -11.84
C LYS A 366 11.43 -2.31 -11.95
N PHE A 367 12.68 -2.71 -11.84
CA PHE A 367 13.06 -4.11 -11.80
C PHE A 367 12.52 -4.79 -10.53
N LEU A 368 12.69 -4.18 -9.36
CA LEU A 368 12.18 -4.71 -8.10
C LEU A 368 10.65 -4.83 -8.10
N GLU A 369 9.93 -3.82 -8.62
CA GLU A 369 8.48 -3.86 -8.80
C GLU A 369 8.05 -5.06 -9.67
N SER A 370 8.75 -5.27 -10.79
CA SER A 370 8.48 -6.37 -11.71
C SER A 370 8.74 -7.74 -11.08
N VAL A 371 9.90 -7.92 -10.41
CA VAL A 371 10.28 -9.18 -9.75
C VAL A 371 9.28 -9.54 -8.65
N GLY A 372 8.84 -8.57 -7.86
CA GLY A 372 7.80 -8.76 -6.85
C GLY A 372 6.49 -9.29 -7.44
N GLY A 373 6.06 -8.71 -8.57
CA GLY A 373 4.87 -9.16 -9.32
C GLY A 373 5.01 -10.60 -9.84
N VAL A 374 6.11 -10.90 -10.53
CA VAL A 374 6.39 -12.23 -11.08
C VAL A 374 6.45 -13.29 -9.99
N LEU A 375 7.12 -13.01 -8.87
CA LEU A 375 7.19 -13.95 -7.74
C LEU A 375 5.79 -14.25 -7.17
N LEU A 376 4.95 -13.24 -7.00
CA LEU A 376 3.58 -13.44 -6.52
C LEU A 376 2.74 -14.27 -7.51
N ASP A 377 2.90 -14.08 -8.80
CA ASP A 377 2.17 -14.84 -9.83
C ASP A 377 2.66 -16.29 -9.89
N ILE A 378 3.97 -16.54 -9.74
CA ILE A 378 4.50 -17.91 -9.60
C ILE A 378 3.90 -18.59 -8.36
N LEU A 379 3.88 -17.92 -7.19
CA LEU A 379 3.28 -18.48 -5.99
C LEU A 379 1.79 -18.78 -6.16
N ARG A 380 1.03 -17.89 -6.81
CA ARG A 380 -0.40 -18.09 -7.09
C ARG A 380 -0.67 -19.25 -8.03
N SER A 381 0.20 -19.50 -9.00
CA SER A 381 0.03 -20.57 -9.99
C SER A 381 0.50 -21.92 -9.45
N GLU A 382 1.60 -21.95 -8.69
CA GLU A 382 2.22 -23.21 -8.24
C GLU A 382 1.60 -23.77 -6.96
N LEU A 383 1.29 -22.92 -5.97
CA LEU A 383 0.78 -23.40 -4.68
C LEU A 383 -0.54 -24.18 -4.77
N PRO A 384 -1.54 -23.81 -5.62
CA PRO A 384 -2.79 -24.57 -5.73
C PRO A 384 -2.72 -25.81 -6.63
N ARG A 385 -1.52 -26.23 -7.10
CA ARG A 385 -1.41 -27.38 -8.00
C ARG A 385 -1.84 -28.68 -7.33
N GLY A 386 -2.75 -29.39 -8.00
CA GLY A 386 -3.30 -30.66 -7.53
C GLY A 386 -4.22 -30.53 -6.31
N ARG A 387 -4.81 -31.65 -5.86
CA ARG A 387 -5.75 -31.66 -4.72
C ARG A 387 -5.09 -31.22 -3.40
N ARG A 388 -3.86 -31.69 -3.13
CA ARG A 388 -3.11 -31.32 -1.92
C ARG A 388 -2.71 -29.84 -1.93
N GLY A 389 -2.29 -29.31 -3.08
CA GLY A 389 -1.95 -27.90 -3.24
C GLY A 389 -3.15 -26.98 -3.02
N LYS A 390 -4.34 -27.34 -3.51
CA LYS A 390 -5.57 -26.57 -3.26
C LYS A 390 -5.92 -26.48 -1.78
N VAL A 391 -5.83 -27.57 -1.04
CA VAL A 391 -6.07 -27.59 0.41
C VAL A 391 -4.97 -26.79 1.14
N GLY A 392 -3.70 -27.05 0.82
CA GLY A 392 -2.56 -26.34 1.44
C GLY A 392 -2.60 -24.83 1.19
N SER A 393 -2.92 -24.39 -0.03
CA SER A 393 -3.02 -22.98 -0.36
C SER A 393 -4.16 -22.25 0.38
N ALA A 394 -5.27 -22.96 0.70
CA ALA A 394 -6.33 -22.39 1.54
C ALA A 394 -5.83 -22.11 2.97
N PHE A 395 -5.06 -23.00 3.57
CA PHE A 395 -4.43 -22.78 4.89
C PHE A 395 -3.35 -21.69 4.85
N LEU A 396 -2.61 -21.58 3.75
CA LEU A 396 -1.53 -20.59 3.57
C LEU A 396 -2.03 -19.20 3.13
N LYS A 397 -3.33 -19.01 2.89
CA LYS A 397 -3.90 -17.76 2.35
C LYS A 397 -3.48 -16.53 3.16
N SER A 398 -3.53 -16.58 4.48
CA SER A 398 -3.11 -15.48 5.36
C SER A 398 -1.61 -15.18 5.26
N ASN A 399 -0.77 -16.22 5.12
CA ASN A 399 0.67 -16.08 4.94
C ASN A 399 0.99 -15.45 3.59
N LEU A 400 0.33 -15.89 2.52
CA LEU A 400 0.47 -15.33 1.18
C LEU A 400 0.04 -13.87 1.12
N LEU A 401 -1.03 -13.49 1.82
CA LEU A 401 -1.44 -12.10 1.94
C LEU A 401 -0.38 -11.25 2.66
N ARG A 402 0.28 -11.80 3.71
CA ARG A 402 1.41 -11.11 4.36
C ARG A 402 2.63 -10.98 3.45
N ILE A 403 2.97 -12.02 2.69
CA ILE A 403 4.06 -11.96 1.70
C ILE A 403 3.73 -10.92 0.63
N LYS A 404 2.49 -10.95 0.09
CA LYS A 404 2.04 -9.94 -0.87
C LYS A 404 2.20 -8.53 -0.30
N LYS A 405 1.74 -8.31 0.94
CA LYS A 405 1.84 -7.01 1.61
C LYS A 405 3.29 -6.52 1.73
N ARG A 406 4.24 -7.40 1.98
CA ARG A 406 5.68 -7.06 2.07
C ARG A 406 6.33 -6.74 0.73
N LEU A 407 5.89 -7.41 -0.35
CA LEU A 407 6.41 -7.22 -1.70
C LEU A 407 5.65 -6.12 -2.46
N ASP A 408 4.50 -5.69 -1.94
CA ASP A 408 3.67 -4.67 -2.57
C ASP A 408 4.26 -3.29 -2.28
N HIS A 409 4.86 -2.69 -3.29
CA HIS A 409 5.42 -1.34 -3.20
C HIS A 409 4.36 -0.30 -2.77
N ALA A 410 3.08 -0.56 -3.04
CA ALA A 410 1.98 0.28 -2.58
C ALA A 410 1.87 0.40 -1.05
N GLU A 411 2.35 -0.58 -0.30
CA GLU A 411 2.38 -0.56 1.17
C GLU A 411 3.44 0.40 1.73
N HIS A 412 4.51 0.66 0.98
CA HIS A 412 5.55 1.62 1.38
C HIS A 412 5.13 3.09 1.14
N GLY A 413 4.02 3.31 0.45
CA GLY A 413 3.31 4.59 0.44
C GLY A 413 3.86 5.66 -0.50
N GLY A 414 4.78 5.35 -1.40
CA GLY A 414 5.38 6.32 -2.31
C GLY A 414 6.80 6.70 -1.92
N ALA A 415 7.33 7.71 -2.62
CA ALA A 415 8.68 8.20 -2.46
C ALA A 415 8.68 9.64 -1.91
N LEU A 416 9.69 10.01 -1.14
CA LEU A 416 9.88 11.39 -0.68
C LEU A 416 10.78 12.17 -1.65
N LEU A 417 10.37 13.39 -1.98
CA LEU A 417 11.25 14.33 -2.67
C LEU A 417 12.08 15.07 -1.63
N LEU A 418 13.33 14.71 -1.49
CA LEU A 418 14.28 15.32 -0.57
C LEU A 418 15.06 16.46 -1.25
N GLY A 419 15.41 17.48 -0.49
CA GLY A 419 16.18 18.63 -1.02
C GLY A 419 15.32 19.82 -1.47
N VAL A 420 14.03 19.84 -1.17
CA VAL A 420 13.10 20.98 -1.33
C VAL A 420 12.66 21.53 0.02
N ASN A 421 12.19 22.79 0.08
CA ASN A 421 11.76 23.48 1.32
C ASN A 421 10.36 23.03 1.79
N GLY A 422 10.05 21.73 1.75
CA GLY A 422 8.77 21.18 2.21
C GLY A 422 8.72 19.68 2.10
N VAL A 423 7.84 19.05 2.87
CA VAL A 423 7.60 17.61 2.77
C VAL A 423 6.74 17.32 1.55
N CYS A 424 7.32 16.67 0.54
CA CYS A 424 6.65 16.30 -0.70
C CYS A 424 6.69 14.80 -0.89
N VAL A 425 5.52 14.16 -0.97
CA VAL A 425 5.39 12.72 -1.20
C VAL A 425 4.87 12.47 -2.60
N ILE A 426 5.56 11.61 -3.33
CA ILE A 426 5.25 11.20 -4.70
C ILE A 426 4.60 9.83 -4.65
N GLY A 427 3.36 9.72 -5.13
CA GLY A 427 2.70 8.43 -5.37
C GLY A 427 2.96 7.90 -6.78
N HIS A 428 2.67 6.62 -6.99
CA HIS A 428 2.66 6.03 -8.32
C HIS A 428 1.39 6.41 -9.08
N GLY A 429 1.45 6.61 -10.41
CA GLY A 429 0.29 6.97 -11.23
C GLY A 429 -0.90 6.02 -11.07
N SER A 430 -0.64 4.72 -10.89
CA SER A 430 -1.67 3.71 -10.64
C SER A 430 -2.11 3.57 -9.17
N SER A 431 -1.79 4.53 -8.30
CA SER A 431 -2.11 4.51 -6.87
C SER A 431 -3.61 4.28 -6.64
N LYS A 432 -3.89 3.34 -5.73
CA LYS A 432 -5.22 3.05 -5.19
C LYS A 432 -5.34 3.57 -3.76
N ALA A 433 -6.53 3.50 -3.17
CA ALA A 433 -6.80 4.02 -1.83
C ALA A 433 -5.76 3.61 -0.77
N LEU A 434 -5.35 2.35 -0.75
CA LEU A 434 -4.36 1.84 0.21
C LEU A 434 -2.98 2.51 0.06
N SER A 435 -2.54 2.72 -1.20
CA SER A 435 -1.27 3.43 -1.47
C SER A 435 -1.33 4.88 -0.99
N VAL A 436 -2.49 5.53 -1.15
CA VAL A 436 -2.71 6.91 -0.67
C VAL A 436 -2.63 6.96 0.85
N VAL A 437 -3.28 6.01 1.55
CA VAL A 437 -3.20 5.89 3.02
C VAL A 437 -1.75 5.77 3.49
N SER A 438 -0.97 4.91 2.84
CA SER A 438 0.44 4.70 3.17
C SER A 438 1.29 5.95 2.89
N ALA A 439 1.02 6.66 1.79
CA ALA A 439 1.69 7.92 1.45
C ALA A 439 1.38 9.04 2.45
N LEU A 440 0.13 9.15 2.90
CA LEU A 440 -0.26 10.13 3.92
C LEU A 440 0.33 9.80 5.30
N ARG A 441 0.47 8.50 5.63
CA ARG A 441 1.24 8.06 6.82
C ARG A 441 2.70 8.49 6.72
N LEU A 442 3.34 8.31 5.57
CA LEU A 442 4.72 8.73 5.33
C LEU A 442 4.86 10.26 5.47
N ALA A 443 3.93 11.03 4.88
CA ALA A 443 3.90 12.49 5.01
C ALA A 443 3.76 12.93 6.47
N HIS A 444 2.84 12.31 7.22
CA HIS A 444 2.64 12.57 8.64
C HIS A 444 3.91 12.27 9.46
N SER A 445 4.52 11.10 9.25
CA SER A 445 5.76 10.70 9.92
C SER A 445 6.90 11.70 9.65
N ALA A 446 7.11 12.08 8.39
CA ALA A 446 8.16 13.04 8.02
C ALA A 446 7.97 14.42 8.67
N VAL A 447 6.72 14.88 8.81
CA VAL A 447 6.43 16.15 9.50
C VAL A 447 6.67 16.03 11.01
N ASN A 448 6.18 14.98 11.65
CA ASN A 448 6.29 14.79 13.09
C ASN A 448 7.74 14.62 13.57
N HIS A 449 8.59 13.98 12.77
CA HIS A 449 10.02 13.85 13.08
C HIS A 449 10.85 15.09 12.69
N ASN A 450 10.19 16.19 12.32
CA ASN A 450 10.83 17.46 12.02
C ASN A 450 11.95 17.38 10.95
N VAL A 451 11.81 16.50 9.96
CA VAL A 451 12.80 16.25 8.91
C VAL A 451 13.28 17.56 8.27
N MET A 452 12.35 18.49 8.01
CA MET A 452 12.68 19.77 7.41
C MET A 452 13.60 20.64 8.28
N LYS A 453 13.45 20.58 9.61
CA LYS A 453 14.33 21.32 10.53
C LYS A 453 15.76 20.81 10.46
N ASN A 454 15.93 19.49 10.42
CA ASN A 454 17.26 18.87 10.42
C ASN A 454 17.92 18.94 9.03
N LEU A 455 17.13 18.81 7.95
CA LEU A 455 17.62 19.09 6.60
C LEU A 455 18.07 20.53 6.40
N ASN A 456 17.41 21.50 7.05
CA ASN A 456 17.84 22.90 7.03
C ASN A 456 19.17 23.12 7.76
N GLN A 457 19.57 22.26 8.69
CA GLN A 457 20.88 22.36 9.35
C GLN A 457 22.05 22.01 8.42
N LEU A 458 21.81 21.20 7.37
CA LEU A 458 22.80 20.92 6.32
C LEU A 458 23.23 22.16 5.54
N GLN A 459 22.51 23.29 5.65
CA GLN A 459 22.86 24.55 4.99
C GLN A 459 24.16 25.19 5.53
N ASN A 460 24.66 24.69 6.65
CA ASN A 460 25.85 25.19 7.33
C ASN A 460 27.07 24.26 7.11
N LEU A 461 26.93 23.21 6.33
CA LEU A 461 27.99 22.31 5.88
C LEU A 461 28.40 22.67 4.44
#